data_468647e6e2c03718cfc3d2096d594607
#
_entry.id   468647e6e2c03718cfc3d2096d594607
#
_cell.length_a   1.000
_cell.length_b   1.000
_cell.length_c   1.000
_cell.angle_alpha   90.00
_cell.angle_beta   90.00
_cell.angle_gamma   90.00
#
_symmetry.space_group_name_H-M   'P 1'
#
loop_
_entity.id
_entity.type
_entity.pdbx_description
1 polymer ?
#
loop_
_entity_poly.entity_id
_entity_poly.type
_entity_poly.pdbx_seq_one_letter_code
_entity_poly.pdbx_strand_id
1 'polypeptide(L)'
;MVRPPVIGLTGPNSSGKGKTAEILVEELGYAPHSLSDMLREEARRRGLEPVRDVLIPLGNELRRARGAGVLAELLIERLCPPALVDSIRNPAEVEVLRRVPGFVLLAIDAPVELRHARSLERARPGDARTIEEFNEKEQRENTADPSAQQLAATAALADVVISNSGSLRDLRREVLDAVERCGH
;
A
#
# COMPACT_ATOMS: atom_id res chain seq x y z
N MET A 1 15.96 13.57 -16.26
CA MET A 1 15.49 12.19 -16.13
C MET A 1 13.96 12.20 -16.04
N VAL A 2 13.30 11.40 -16.84
CA VAL A 2 11.83 11.26 -16.78
C VAL A 2 11.53 10.33 -15.62
N ARG A 3 10.71 10.75 -14.66
CA ARG A 3 10.28 9.92 -13.52
C ARG A 3 8.98 9.21 -13.85
N PRO A 4 8.70 8.03 -13.24
CA PRO A 4 7.39 7.39 -13.39
C PRO A 4 6.27 8.38 -13.05
N PRO A 5 5.25 8.54 -13.89
CA PRO A 5 4.14 9.47 -13.61
C PRO A 5 3.27 9.02 -12.44
N VAL A 6 3.17 7.71 -12.20
CA VAL A 6 2.42 7.14 -11.07
C VAL A 6 3.22 6.04 -10.41
N ILE A 7 3.40 6.15 -9.09
CA ILE A 7 4.05 5.12 -8.27
C ILE A 7 3.02 4.52 -7.33
N GLY A 8 2.90 3.20 -7.34
CA GLY A 8 2.13 2.43 -6.37
C GLY A 8 3.01 1.90 -5.24
N LEU A 9 2.48 1.86 -4.02
CA LEU A 9 3.13 1.22 -2.87
C LEU A 9 2.34 0.03 -2.37
N THR A 10 3.04 -1.09 -2.19
CA THR A 10 2.54 -2.31 -1.54
C THR A 10 3.56 -2.87 -0.55
N GLY A 11 3.19 -3.90 0.18
CA GLY A 11 4.04 -4.59 1.14
C GLY A 11 3.36 -4.77 2.50
N PRO A 12 3.93 -5.59 3.39
CA PRO A 12 3.35 -5.96 4.66
C PRO A 12 3.24 -4.79 5.65
N ASN A 13 2.49 -4.99 6.72
CA ASN A 13 2.35 -3.98 7.77
C ASN A 13 3.70 -3.65 8.41
N SER A 14 3.91 -2.37 8.76
CA SER A 14 5.13 -1.85 9.39
C SER A 14 6.43 -2.05 8.57
N SER A 15 6.33 -2.36 7.27
CA SER A 15 7.52 -2.50 6.39
C SER A 15 8.23 -1.17 6.10
N GLY A 16 7.58 -0.02 6.31
CA GLY A 16 8.16 1.31 6.03
C GLY A 16 7.50 2.06 4.88
N LYS A 17 6.37 1.58 4.34
CA LYS A 17 5.63 2.27 3.28
C LYS A 17 5.36 3.75 3.59
N GLY A 18 4.98 4.07 4.84
CA GLY A 18 4.73 5.46 5.23
C GLY A 18 5.97 6.35 5.06
N LYS A 19 7.15 5.88 5.46
CA LYS A 19 8.40 6.62 5.25
C LYS A 19 8.78 6.72 3.78
N THR A 20 8.54 5.66 3.02
CA THR A 20 8.70 5.70 1.56
C THR A 20 7.76 6.75 0.93
N ALA A 21 6.50 6.79 1.37
CA ALA A 21 5.54 7.78 0.89
C ALA A 21 5.99 9.22 1.23
N GLU A 22 6.47 9.47 2.46
CA GLU A 22 7.03 10.77 2.86
C GLU A 22 8.19 11.18 1.92
N ILE A 23 9.14 10.30 1.62
CA ILE A 23 10.25 10.57 0.72
C ILE A 23 9.75 10.94 -0.69
N LEU A 24 8.81 10.16 -1.25
CA LEU A 24 8.27 10.40 -2.57
C LEU A 24 7.50 11.74 -2.66
N VAL A 25 6.77 12.08 -1.61
CA VAL A 25 6.02 13.35 -1.54
C VAL A 25 6.93 14.54 -1.31
N GLU A 26 7.77 14.49 -0.27
CA GLU A 26 8.56 15.65 0.17
C GLU A 26 9.76 15.96 -0.74
N GLU A 27 10.42 14.93 -1.27
CA GLU A 27 11.63 15.12 -2.08
C GLU A 27 11.37 15.06 -3.58
N LEU A 28 10.35 14.33 -4.02
CA LEU A 28 10.09 14.13 -5.44
C LEU A 28 8.78 14.78 -5.93
N GLY A 29 7.96 15.31 -5.00
CA GLY A 29 6.76 16.10 -5.33
C GLY A 29 5.58 15.28 -5.82
N TYR A 30 5.51 13.97 -5.48
CA TYR A 30 4.34 13.15 -5.82
C TYR A 30 3.12 13.55 -5.01
N ALA A 31 1.97 13.71 -5.67
CA ALA A 31 0.70 13.93 -5.00
C ALA A 31 0.21 12.64 -4.32
N PRO A 32 -0.01 12.63 -2.98
CA PRO A 32 -0.39 11.42 -2.27
C PRO A 32 -1.86 11.07 -2.46
N HIS A 33 -2.13 9.81 -2.80
CA HIS A 33 -3.45 9.19 -2.85
C HIS A 33 -3.40 7.85 -2.13
N SER A 34 -4.56 7.39 -1.61
CA SER A 34 -4.64 6.08 -0.96
C SER A 34 -5.93 5.37 -1.32
N LEU A 35 -5.84 4.09 -1.68
CA LEU A 35 -7.03 3.27 -1.90
C LEU A 35 -7.89 3.15 -0.64
N SER A 36 -7.28 3.26 0.55
CA SER A 36 -8.04 3.27 1.80
C SER A 36 -8.86 4.54 1.99
N ASP A 37 -8.54 5.65 1.32
CA ASP A 37 -9.34 6.86 1.39
C ASP A 37 -10.65 6.71 0.61
N MET A 38 -10.67 5.94 -0.46
CA MET A 38 -11.89 5.55 -1.16
C MET A 38 -12.85 4.81 -0.23
N LEU A 39 -12.31 3.92 0.62
CA LEU A 39 -13.11 3.23 1.65
C LEU A 39 -13.60 4.18 2.75
N ARG A 40 -12.76 5.12 3.18
CA ARG A 40 -13.14 6.11 4.19
C ARG A 40 -14.24 7.05 3.68
N GLU A 41 -14.16 7.48 2.44
CA GLU A 41 -15.21 8.28 1.80
C GLU A 41 -16.52 7.50 1.72
N GLU A 42 -16.49 6.24 1.28
CA GLU A 42 -17.66 5.38 1.20
C GLU A 42 -18.26 5.10 2.59
N ALA A 43 -17.43 4.85 3.61
CA ALA A 43 -17.89 4.69 4.99
C ALA A 43 -18.65 5.94 5.47
N ARG A 44 -18.06 7.13 5.27
CA ARG A 44 -18.71 8.40 5.64
C ARG A 44 -20.02 8.61 4.89
N ARG A 45 -20.06 8.30 3.59
CA ARG A 45 -21.28 8.38 2.76
C ARG A 45 -22.40 7.49 3.31
N ARG A 46 -22.05 6.35 3.91
CA ARG A 46 -22.98 5.41 4.57
C ARG A 46 -23.28 5.75 6.03
N GLY A 47 -22.73 6.83 6.57
CA GLY A 47 -22.86 7.18 7.99
C GLY A 47 -22.11 6.26 8.95
N LEU A 48 -21.08 5.56 8.45
CA LEU A 48 -20.26 4.64 9.22
C LEU A 48 -18.97 5.34 9.69
N GLU A 49 -18.51 4.98 10.88
CA GLU A 49 -17.22 5.46 11.39
C GLU A 49 -16.07 4.80 10.61
N PRO A 50 -15.10 5.57 10.05
CA PRO A 50 -14.05 5.04 9.18
C PRO A 50 -12.88 4.40 9.96
N VAL A 51 -13.19 3.50 10.90
CA VAL A 51 -12.23 2.70 11.66
C VAL A 51 -11.90 1.39 10.96
N ARG A 52 -10.75 0.78 11.29
CA ARG A 52 -10.24 -0.42 10.61
C ARG A 52 -11.25 -1.56 10.56
N ASP A 53 -11.95 -1.83 11.68
CA ASP A 53 -12.92 -2.91 11.81
C ASP A 53 -14.15 -2.72 10.91
N VAL A 54 -14.46 -1.50 10.50
CA VAL A 54 -15.50 -1.15 9.54
C VAL A 54 -14.95 -1.18 8.11
N LEU A 55 -13.74 -0.65 7.90
CA LEU A 55 -13.18 -0.50 6.55
C LEU A 55 -12.83 -1.85 5.89
N ILE A 56 -12.38 -2.86 6.67
CA ILE A 56 -12.03 -4.18 6.10
C ILE A 56 -13.28 -4.88 5.54
N PRO A 57 -14.38 -5.08 6.32
CA PRO A 57 -15.61 -5.65 5.78
C PRO A 57 -16.20 -4.86 4.62
N LEU A 58 -16.21 -3.54 4.70
CA LEU A 58 -16.70 -2.65 3.65
C LEU A 58 -15.90 -2.83 2.35
N GLY A 59 -14.58 -2.91 2.44
CA GLY A 59 -13.73 -3.17 1.28
C GLY A 59 -14.01 -4.52 0.63
N ASN A 60 -14.19 -5.55 1.44
CA ASN A 60 -14.55 -6.89 0.95
C ASN A 60 -15.94 -6.91 0.29
N GLU A 61 -16.92 -6.19 0.88
CA GLU A 61 -18.25 -6.03 0.29
C GLU A 61 -18.18 -5.36 -1.08
N LEU A 62 -17.47 -4.22 -1.18
CA LEU A 62 -17.33 -3.49 -2.44
C LEU A 62 -16.65 -4.34 -3.51
N ARG A 63 -15.60 -5.06 -3.16
CA ARG A 63 -14.90 -5.96 -4.09
C ARG A 63 -15.78 -7.10 -4.58
N ARG A 64 -16.60 -7.69 -3.70
CA ARG A 64 -17.57 -8.73 -4.09
C ARG A 64 -18.66 -8.19 -5.03
N ALA A 65 -19.16 -6.99 -4.74
CA ALA A 65 -20.26 -6.38 -5.49
C ALA A 65 -19.84 -5.83 -6.85
N ARG A 66 -18.62 -5.29 -6.97
CA ARG A 66 -18.17 -4.49 -8.13
C ARG A 66 -16.87 -4.96 -8.75
N GLY A 67 -16.26 -6.02 -8.24
CA GLY A 67 -14.95 -6.53 -8.69
C GLY A 67 -13.79 -6.15 -7.78
N ALA A 68 -12.76 -7.02 -7.75
CA ALA A 68 -11.63 -6.89 -6.84
C ALA A 68 -10.80 -5.60 -7.04
N GLY A 69 -10.82 -5.02 -8.24
CA GLY A 69 -10.12 -3.76 -8.58
C GLY A 69 -10.90 -2.47 -8.32
N VAL A 70 -12.11 -2.55 -7.77
CA VAL A 70 -13.04 -1.40 -7.67
C VAL A 70 -12.43 -0.16 -7.00
N LEU A 71 -11.57 -0.31 -6.00
CA LEU A 71 -10.97 0.84 -5.32
C LEU A 71 -9.98 1.57 -6.22
N ALA A 72 -9.23 0.84 -7.02
CA ALA A 72 -8.35 1.42 -8.02
C ALA A 72 -9.13 2.07 -9.17
N GLU A 73 -10.24 1.47 -9.61
CA GLU A 73 -11.14 2.06 -10.61
C GLU A 73 -11.72 3.41 -10.16
N LEU A 74 -12.13 3.51 -8.89
CA LEU A 74 -12.61 4.76 -8.32
C LEU A 74 -11.51 5.83 -8.19
N LEU A 75 -10.27 5.40 -7.97
CA LEU A 75 -9.15 6.33 -7.80
C LEU A 75 -8.59 6.81 -9.13
N ILE A 76 -8.50 5.93 -10.14
CA ILE A 76 -7.78 6.22 -11.40
C ILE A 76 -8.34 7.46 -12.11
N GLU A 77 -9.64 7.73 -11.99
CA GLU A 77 -10.31 8.90 -12.56
C GLU A 77 -9.91 10.21 -11.86
N ARG A 78 -9.29 10.13 -10.70
CA ARG A 78 -8.89 11.28 -9.87
C ARG A 78 -7.39 11.51 -9.86
N LEU A 79 -6.60 10.62 -10.50
CA LEU A 79 -5.14 10.73 -10.50
C LEU A 79 -4.67 11.90 -11.37
N CYS A 80 -3.85 12.76 -10.78
CA CYS A 80 -3.13 13.84 -11.48
C CYS A 80 -1.63 13.60 -11.31
N PRO A 81 -0.92 13.08 -12.32
CA PRO A 81 0.53 12.86 -12.21
C PRO A 81 1.33 14.16 -11.99
N PRO A 82 2.46 14.09 -11.25
CA PRO A 82 3.01 12.90 -10.61
C PRO A 82 2.22 12.47 -9.37
N ALA A 83 1.79 11.21 -9.30
CA ALA A 83 0.93 10.70 -8.25
C ALA A 83 1.50 9.46 -7.55
N LEU A 84 1.36 9.42 -6.23
CA LEU A 84 1.65 8.27 -5.38
C LEU A 84 0.34 7.60 -4.98
N VAL A 85 0.23 6.28 -5.15
CA VAL A 85 -0.92 5.48 -4.72
C VAL A 85 -0.49 4.51 -3.62
N ASP A 86 -0.93 4.74 -2.39
CA ASP A 86 -0.69 3.84 -1.25
C ASP A 86 -1.87 2.89 -0.99
N SER A 87 -1.63 1.93 -0.11
CA SER A 87 -2.61 0.94 0.36
C SER A 87 -3.10 -0.04 -0.73
N ILE A 88 -2.28 -0.34 -1.71
CA ILE A 88 -2.55 -1.38 -2.71
C ILE A 88 -2.39 -2.75 -2.04
N ARG A 89 -3.45 -3.57 -2.04
CA ARG A 89 -3.53 -4.80 -1.27
C ARG A 89 -4.15 -5.99 -2.01
N ASN A 90 -4.50 -5.81 -3.28
CA ASN A 90 -5.09 -6.86 -4.10
C ASN A 90 -4.47 -6.82 -5.52
N PRO A 91 -4.15 -7.98 -6.13
CA PRO A 91 -3.62 -8.04 -7.50
C PRO A 91 -4.48 -7.32 -8.53
N ALA A 92 -5.81 -7.41 -8.43
CA ALA A 92 -6.70 -6.72 -9.36
C ALA A 92 -6.62 -5.18 -9.28
N GLU A 93 -6.25 -4.63 -8.12
CA GLU A 93 -5.96 -3.19 -7.97
C GLU A 93 -4.71 -2.81 -8.79
N VAL A 94 -3.69 -3.68 -8.80
CA VAL A 94 -2.47 -3.50 -9.61
C VAL A 94 -2.80 -3.55 -11.09
N GLU A 95 -3.62 -4.51 -11.53
CA GLU A 95 -4.05 -4.64 -12.93
C GLU A 95 -4.78 -3.39 -13.44
N VAL A 96 -5.64 -2.81 -12.60
CA VAL A 96 -6.31 -1.54 -12.92
C VAL A 96 -5.32 -0.40 -13.02
N LEU A 97 -4.43 -0.25 -12.03
CA LEU A 97 -3.43 0.83 -12.01
C LEU A 97 -2.43 0.72 -13.17
N ARG A 98 -2.12 -0.49 -13.64
CA ARG A 98 -1.27 -0.72 -14.82
C ARG A 98 -1.88 -0.22 -16.14
N ARG A 99 -3.16 0.14 -16.16
CA ARG A 99 -3.78 0.83 -17.32
C ARG A 99 -3.30 2.29 -17.43
N VAL A 100 -2.75 2.86 -16.35
CA VAL A 100 -2.11 4.17 -16.39
C VAL A 100 -0.73 4.04 -17.01
N PRO A 101 -0.45 4.71 -18.14
CA PRO A 101 0.86 4.65 -18.78
C PRO A 101 1.98 5.06 -17.83
N GLY A 102 3.03 4.25 -17.74
CA GLY A 102 4.19 4.50 -16.88
C GLY A 102 3.96 4.26 -15.38
N PHE A 103 2.88 3.56 -14.99
CA PHE A 103 2.70 3.10 -13.61
C PHE A 103 3.81 2.13 -13.19
N VAL A 104 4.37 2.35 -12.01
CA VAL A 104 5.37 1.49 -11.37
C VAL A 104 4.92 1.10 -9.98
N LEU A 105 4.98 -0.19 -9.65
CA LEU A 105 4.66 -0.73 -8.33
C LEU A 105 5.93 -1.00 -7.53
N LEU A 106 6.10 -0.33 -6.40
CA LEU A 106 7.17 -0.60 -5.44
C LEU A 106 6.63 -1.44 -4.28
N ALA A 107 7.27 -2.57 -4.00
CA ALA A 107 7.02 -3.34 -2.78
C ALA A 107 8.08 -2.99 -1.73
N ILE A 108 7.63 -2.58 -0.55
CA ILE A 108 8.53 -2.31 0.58
C ILE A 108 8.43 -3.49 1.53
N ASP A 109 9.56 -4.15 1.76
CA ASP A 109 9.66 -5.32 2.63
C ASP A 109 10.66 -5.11 3.78
N ALA A 110 10.47 -5.83 4.87
CA ALA A 110 11.38 -5.89 6.00
C ALA A 110 11.16 -7.18 6.80
N PRO A 111 12.19 -7.69 7.49
CA PRO A 111 12.06 -8.85 8.38
C PRO A 111 10.90 -8.68 9.38
N VAL A 112 10.20 -9.78 9.68
CA VAL A 112 8.99 -9.75 10.52
C VAL A 112 9.30 -9.23 11.93
N GLU A 113 10.46 -9.59 12.49
CA GLU A 113 10.91 -9.14 13.81
C GLU A 113 11.05 -7.60 13.85
N LEU A 114 11.65 -7.04 12.81
CA LEU A 114 11.80 -5.60 12.67
C LEU A 114 10.46 -4.88 12.46
N ARG A 115 9.56 -5.48 11.71
CA ARG A 115 8.21 -4.94 11.49
C ARG A 115 7.38 -4.97 12.76
N HIS A 116 7.48 -6.05 13.56
CA HIS A 116 6.84 -6.14 14.86
C HIS A 116 7.40 -5.09 15.83
N ALA A 117 8.74 -4.94 15.94
CA ALA A 117 9.35 -3.91 16.77
C ALA A 117 8.86 -2.50 16.39
N ARG A 118 8.83 -2.16 15.10
CA ARG A 118 8.28 -0.88 14.60
C ARG A 118 6.78 -0.70 14.90
N SER A 119 6.02 -1.80 14.93
CA SER A 119 4.61 -1.77 15.31
C SER A 119 4.44 -1.42 16.78
N LEU A 120 5.25 -2.00 17.66
CA LEU A 120 5.25 -1.70 19.09
C LEU A 120 5.65 -0.24 19.38
N GLU A 121 6.69 0.26 18.71
CA GLU A 121 7.13 1.67 18.84
C GLU A 121 6.02 2.66 18.41
N ARG A 122 5.30 2.33 17.33
CA ARG A 122 4.20 3.14 16.83
C ARG A 122 2.98 3.15 17.74
N ALA A 123 2.76 2.07 18.52
CA ALA A 123 1.76 1.90 19.56
C ALA A 123 0.33 2.31 19.15
N ARG A 124 -0.14 1.93 17.96
CA ARG A 124 -1.52 2.20 17.54
C ARG A 124 -2.51 1.29 18.29
N PRO A 125 -3.72 1.79 18.60
CA PRO A 125 -4.78 0.94 19.14
C PRO A 125 -4.98 -0.30 18.24
N GLY A 126 -4.97 -1.49 18.88
CA GLY A 126 -5.12 -2.76 18.17
C GLY A 126 -3.84 -3.32 17.55
N ASP A 127 -2.67 -2.71 17.70
CA ASP A 127 -1.41 -3.34 17.31
C ASP A 127 -1.12 -4.59 18.18
N ALA A 128 -0.52 -5.59 17.58
CA ALA A 128 -0.17 -6.85 18.25
C ALA A 128 0.93 -6.63 19.30
N ARG A 129 0.79 -7.25 20.46
CA ARG A 129 1.78 -7.14 21.55
C ARG A 129 2.88 -8.19 21.44
N THR A 130 2.57 -9.34 20.85
CA THR A 130 3.54 -10.42 20.63
C THR A 130 3.74 -10.67 19.15
N ILE A 131 4.86 -11.32 18.80
CA ILE A 131 5.17 -11.62 17.40
C ILE A 131 4.20 -12.68 16.84
N GLU A 132 3.72 -13.58 17.69
CA GLU A 132 2.72 -14.59 17.32
C GLU A 132 1.40 -13.91 16.92
N GLU A 133 0.89 -12.98 17.75
CA GLU A 133 -0.29 -12.18 17.43
C GLU A 133 -0.10 -11.35 16.15
N PHE A 134 1.12 -10.83 15.93
CA PHE A 134 1.45 -10.07 14.74
C PHE A 134 1.36 -10.95 13.49
N ASN A 135 1.95 -12.14 13.53
CA ASN A 135 1.92 -13.10 12.43
C ASN A 135 0.49 -13.60 12.15
N GLU A 136 -0.30 -13.90 13.18
CA GLU A 136 -1.70 -14.28 13.00
C GLU A 136 -2.53 -13.20 12.31
N LYS A 137 -2.32 -11.91 12.67
CA LYS A 137 -2.99 -10.79 12.00
C LYS A 137 -2.59 -10.67 10.53
N GLU A 138 -1.31 -10.84 10.22
CA GLU A 138 -0.84 -10.83 8.83
C GLU A 138 -1.42 -12.00 8.02
N GLN A 139 -1.50 -13.18 8.59
CA GLN A 139 -2.11 -14.34 7.93
C GLN A 139 -3.59 -14.10 7.61
N ARG A 140 -4.34 -13.47 8.53
CA ARG A 140 -5.76 -13.11 8.29
C ARG A 140 -5.93 -12.06 7.19
N GLU A 141 -4.95 -11.18 7.00
CA GLU A 141 -4.95 -10.17 5.94
C GLU A 141 -4.38 -10.70 4.61
N ASN A 142 -3.79 -11.89 4.61
CA ASN A 142 -3.18 -12.51 3.44
C ASN A 142 -3.93 -13.79 3.06
N THR A 143 -5.12 -13.65 2.53
CA THR A 143 -6.00 -14.78 2.19
C THR A 143 -5.94 -15.12 0.70
N ALA A 144 -6.41 -16.31 0.33
CA ALA A 144 -6.59 -16.71 -1.07
C ALA A 144 -7.91 -16.21 -1.67
N ASP A 145 -8.79 -15.57 -0.89
CA ASP A 145 -10.06 -15.00 -1.36
C ASP A 145 -9.79 -13.78 -2.26
N PRO A 146 -10.14 -13.81 -3.56
CA PRO A 146 -9.93 -12.69 -4.47
C PRO A 146 -10.62 -11.38 -4.05
N SER A 147 -11.70 -11.47 -3.25
CA SER A 147 -12.42 -10.31 -2.71
C SER A 147 -11.78 -9.71 -1.45
N ALA A 148 -10.79 -10.37 -0.89
CA ALA A 148 -10.10 -9.94 0.33
C ALA A 148 -8.71 -9.34 0.01
N GLN A 149 -7.96 -9.06 1.06
CA GLN A 149 -6.57 -8.61 0.91
C GLN A 149 -5.66 -9.80 0.59
N GLN A 150 -4.79 -9.63 -0.39
CA GLN A 150 -3.83 -10.63 -0.88
C GLN A 150 -2.43 -10.01 -0.94
N LEU A 151 -1.90 -9.59 0.20
CA LEU A 151 -0.67 -8.78 0.27
C LEU A 151 0.54 -9.46 -0.37
N ALA A 152 0.74 -10.77 -0.14
CA ALA A 152 1.87 -11.51 -0.72
C ALA A 152 1.75 -11.61 -2.26
N ALA A 153 0.56 -11.94 -2.76
CA ALA A 153 0.31 -12.00 -4.21
C ALA A 153 0.47 -10.61 -4.86
N THR A 154 0.04 -9.55 -4.17
CA THR A 154 0.19 -8.17 -4.63
C THR A 154 1.66 -7.76 -4.68
N ALA A 155 2.44 -8.07 -3.63
CA ALA A 155 3.87 -7.78 -3.58
C ALA A 155 4.67 -8.54 -4.65
N ALA A 156 4.24 -9.75 -5.01
CA ALA A 156 4.86 -10.52 -6.09
C ALA A 156 4.71 -9.88 -7.49
N LEU A 157 3.78 -8.94 -7.67
CA LEU A 157 3.59 -8.18 -8.90
C LEU A 157 4.44 -6.90 -8.97
N ALA A 158 5.23 -6.60 -7.92
CA ALA A 158 6.02 -5.38 -7.87
C ALA A 158 7.09 -5.34 -8.95
N ASP A 159 7.28 -4.17 -9.55
CA ASP A 159 8.34 -3.91 -10.53
C ASP A 159 9.69 -3.76 -9.84
N VAL A 160 9.68 -3.25 -8.59
CA VAL A 160 10.88 -3.18 -7.73
C VAL A 160 10.50 -3.55 -6.29
N VAL A 161 11.36 -4.37 -5.66
CA VAL A 161 11.28 -4.67 -4.23
C VAL A 161 12.40 -3.94 -3.50
N ILE A 162 12.02 -3.16 -2.48
CA ILE A 162 12.94 -2.41 -1.63
C ILE A 162 12.99 -3.07 -0.25
N SER A 163 14.17 -3.54 0.15
CA SER A 163 14.40 -4.10 1.48
C SER A 163 14.69 -3.00 2.50
N ASN A 164 13.76 -2.79 3.43
CA ASN A 164 13.90 -1.81 4.50
C ASN A 164 14.38 -2.45 5.80
N SER A 165 15.56 -3.07 5.75
CA SER A 165 16.22 -3.70 6.91
C SER A 165 17.30 -2.82 7.56
N GLY A 166 17.67 -1.72 6.91
CA GLY A 166 18.71 -0.79 7.35
C GLY A 166 18.17 0.48 8.01
N SER A 167 18.99 1.54 7.93
CA SER A 167 18.64 2.86 8.44
C SER A 167 17.65 3.60 7.53
N LEU A 168 17.04 4.69 8.04
CA LEU A 168 16.23 5.58 7.22
C LEU A 168 17.01 6.18 6.04
N ARG A 169 18.32 6.42 6.21
CA ARG A 169 19.19 6.89 5.13
C ARG A 169 19.35 5.85 4.03
N ASP A 170 19.42 4.57 4.39
CA ASP A 170 19.48 3.48 3.41
C ASP A 170 18.16 3.34 2.66
N LEU A 171 17.04 3.35 3.38
CA LEU A 171 15.70 3.36 2.75
C LEU A 171 15.57 4.51 1.75
N ARG A 172 15.95 5.73 2.17
CA ARG A 172 15.91 6.91 1.30
C ARG A 172 16.70 6.70 0.02
N ARG A 173 17.94 6.21 0.13
CA ARG A 173 18.80 5.92 -1.04
C ARG A 173 18.13 4.91 -1.96
N GLU A 174 17.68 3.77 -1.43
CA GLU A 174 17.04 2.70 -2.19
C GLU A 174 15.76 3.18 -2.93
N VAL A 175 14.96 4.06 -2.29
CA VAL A 175 13.76 4.65 -2.92
C VAL A 175 14.15 5.56 -4.08
N LEU A 176 15.11 6.44 -3.90
CA LEU A 176 15.56 7.36 -4.96
C LEU A 176 16.17 6.60 -6.14
N ASP A 177 17.04 5.62 -5.87
CA ASP A 177 17.64 4.75 -6.88
C ASP A 177 16.58 3.93 -7.64
N ALA A 178 15.53 3.46 -6.95
CA ALA A 178 14.44 2.73 -7.57
C ALA A 178 13.65 3.62 -8.54
N VAL A 179 13.32 4.85 -8.13
CA VAL A 179 12.60 5.81 -8.98
C VAL A 179 13.43 6.20 -10.20
N GLU A 180 14.73 6.40 -10.05
CA GLU A 180 15.63 6.71 -11.18
C GLU A 180 15.72 5.55 -12.18
N ARG A 181 15.83 4.31 -11.72
CA ARG A 181 15.87 3.13 -12.58
C ARG A 181 14.58 2.88 -13.36
N CYS A 182 13.44 3.25 -12.80
CA CYS A 182 12.13 3.09 -13.45
C CYS A 182 11.74 4.26 -14.35
N GLY A 183 12.46 5.37 -14.30
CA GLY A 183 12.24 6.55 -15.13
C GLY A 183 13.07 6.47 -16.40
N HIS A 184 12.49 6.03 -17.49
CA HIS A 184 13.14 6.00 -18.82
C HIS A 184 12.46 6.98 -19.77
#